data_fb48c5711c999058c261928a9d57b159
#
_entry.id   fb48c5711c999058c261928a9d57b159
#
_cell.length_a   1.000
_cell.length_b   1.000
_cell.length_c   1.000
_cell.angle_alpha   90.00
_cell.angle_beta   90.00
_cell.angle_gamma   90.00
#
_symmetry.space_group_name_H-M   'P 1'
#
loop_
_entity.id
_entity.type
_entity.pdbx_description
1 polymer ?
#
loop_
_entity_poly.entity_id
_entity_poly.type
_entity_poly.pdbx_seq_one_letter_code
_entity_poly.pdbx_strand_id
1 'polypeptide(L)'
;VHAVGDRAVRESLNGMQYARKKNPNSNITHSISHLQLVNPQEFPRFKQLGVIASMQLLWATAESYTEELVKPYISAMTYQYQYPARSLHKAGATIAGASDWPVSSPNPWNAIAQASTRKGPLGVLNAKESIDRESMFYAYTLNAAKALRLDQQIGPLAPGKQAHLIVLDRDVFKV
;
A
#
# COMPACT_ATOMS: atom_id res chain seq x y z
N VAL A 1 -6.44 -8.49 6.36
CA VAL A 1 -5.73 -8.71 7.63
C VAL A 1 -4.96 -7.47 8.01
N HIS A 2 -5.04 -7.03 9.28
CA HIS A 2 -4.21 -5.97 9.85
C HIS A 2 -2.81 -6.54 10.20
N ALA A 3 -1.73 -5.96 9.67
CA ALA A 3 -0.36 -6.37 9.97
C ALA A 3 0.62 -5.19 9.87
N VAL A 4 1.15 -4.75 11.02
CA VAL A 4 2.09 -3.63 11.13
C VAL A 4 3.54 -4.12 11.16
N GLY A 5 3.84 -5.13 11.97
CA GLY A 5 5.18 -5.69 12.13
C GLY A 5 5.50 -6.80 11.10
N ASP A 6 6.77 -6.99 10.83
CA ASP A 6 7.29 -7.94 9.82
C ASP A 6 6.89 -9.40 10.09
N ARG A 7 6.85 -9.82 11.36
CA ARG A 7 6.37 -11.14 11.73
C ARG A 7 4.87 -11.30 11.48
N ALA A 8 4.07 -10.28 11.77
CA ALA A 8 2.63 -10.30 11.50
C ALA A 8 2.35 -10.43 10.00
N VAL A 9 3.14 -9.73 9.15
CA VAL A 9 3.06 -9.86 7.69
C VAL A 9 3.41 -11.28 7.24
N ARG A 10 4.51 -11.85 7.75
CA ARG A 10 4.93 -13.22 7.43
C ARG A 10 3.86 -14.24 7.78
N GLU A 11 3.33 -14.19 9.00
CA GLU A 11 2.32 -15.16 9.46
C GLU A 11 1.00 -14.98 8.69
N SER A 12 0.64 -13.76 8.31
CA SER A 12 -0.51 -13.50 7.44
C SER A 12 -0.33 -14.17 6.07
N LEU A 13 0.84 -14.00 5.44
CA LEU A 13 1.18 -14.65 4.17
C LEU A 13 1.21 -16.18 4.29
N ASN A 14 1.72 -16.72 5.40
CA ASN A 14 1.72 -18.16 5.68
C ASN A 14 0.28 -18.70 5.75
N GLY A 15 -0.60 -18.02 6.50
CA GLY A 15 -2.01 -18.38 6.59
C GLY A 15 -2.73 -18.34 5.24
N MET A 16 -2.49 -17.29 4.44
CA MET A 16 -3.07 -17.16 3.10
C MET A 16 -2.55 -18.25 2.14
N GLN A 17 -1.26 -18.57 2.21
CA GLN A 17 -0.66 -19.66 1.44
C GLN A 17 -1.28 -21.01 1.79
N TYR A 18 -1.46 -21.27 3.09
CA TYR A 18 -2.12 -22.48 3.56
C TYR A 18 -3.58 -22.56 3.07
N ALA A 19 -4.33 -21.46 3.21
CA ALA A 19 -5.71 -21.38 2.75
C ALA A 19 -5.85 -21.66 1.24
N ARG A 20 -4.98 -21.08 0.41
CA ARG A 20 -4.94 -21.36 -1.03
C ARG A 20 -4.62 -22.80 -1.36
N LYS A 21 -3.64 -23.39 -0.63
CA LYS A 21 -3.30 -24.83 -0.82
C LYS A 21 -4.48 -25.75 -0.49
N LYS A 22 -5.28 -25.39 0.50
CA LYS A 22 -6.49 -26.17 0.89
C LYS A 22 -7.69 -25.91 -0.01
N ASN A 23 -7.74 -24.76 -0.68
CA ASN A 23 -8.85 -24.33 -1.51
C ASN A 23 -8.33 -23.84 -2.88
N PRO A 24 -7.76 -24.72 -3.73
CA PRO A 24 -7.08 -24.32 -4.96
C PRO A 24 -8.01 -23.63 -5.97
N ASN A 25 -9.31 -23.93 -5.94
CA ASN A 25 -10.32 -23.35 -6.83
C ASN A 25 -10.93 -22.04 -6.30
N SER A 26 -10.47 -21.55 -5.14
CA SER A 26 -10.97 -20.30 -4.57
C SER A 26 -10.42 -19.10 -5.34
N ASN A 27 -11.31 -18.20 -5.77
CA ASN A 27 -10.98 -16.92 -6.41
C ASN A 27 -10.95 -15.74 -5.44
N ILE A 28 -10.92 -16.00 -4.12
CA ILE A 28 -10.88 -14.96 -3.09
C ILE A 28 -9.60 -14.13 -3.20
N THR A 29 -9.76 -12.81 -3.31
CA THR A 29 -8.66 -11.85 -3.19
C THR A 29 -8.41 -11.56 -1.72
N HIS A 30 -7.19 -11.76 -1.28
CA HIS A 30 -6.74 -11.41 0.07
C HIS A 30 -6.01 -10.07 0.05
N SER A 31 -6.07 -9.34 1.16
CA SER A 31 -5.29 -8.13 1.37
C SER A 31 -4.68 -8.10 2.77
N ILE A 32 -3.52 -7.43 2.89
CA ILE A 32 -2.88 -7.11 4.16
C ILE A 32 -2.81 -5.60 4.26
N SER A 33 -3.27 -5.06 5.39
CA SER A 33 -3.30 -3.62 5.64
C SER A 33 -2.11 -3.15 6.49
N HIS A 34 -1.74 -1.90 6.30
CA HIS A 34 -0.68 -1.12 6.96
C HIS A 34 0.72 -1.41 6.40
N LEU A 35 1.29 -2.59 6.65
CA LEU A 35 2.59 -2.99 6.09
C LEU A 35 3.70 -1.99 6.44
N GLN A 36 3.72 -1.50 7.70
CA GLN A 36 4.76 -0.56 8.12
C GLN A 36 6.15 -1.21 8.06
N LEU A 37 6.29 -2.39 8.64
CA LEU A 37 7.55 -3.14 8.63
C LEU A 37 7.34 -4.44 7.85
N VAL A 38 8.09 -4.63 6.77
CA VAL A 38 8.02 -5.85 5.95
C VAL A 38 9.44 -6.35 5.68
N ASN A 39 9.69 -7.59 6.03
CA ASN A 39 10.97 -8.22 5.69
C ASN A 39 11.08 -8.36 4.16
N PRO A 40 12.20 -7.96 3.53
CA PRO A 40 12.41 -8.06 2.09
C PRO A 40 12.17 -9.45 1.48
N GLN A 41 12.39 -10.52 2.24
CA GLN A 41 12.10 -11.89 1.82
C GLN A 41 10.62 -12.13 1.52
N GLU A 42 9.72 -11.32 2.07
CA GLU A 42 8.29 -11.45 1.90
C GLU A 42 7.76 -10.71 0.64
N PHE A 43 8.52 -9.77 0.06
CA PHE A 43 8.06 -8.96 -1.07
C PHE A 43 7.55 -9.79 -2.26
N PRO A 44 8.27 -10.82 -2.75
CA PRO A 44 7.81 -11.62 -3.89
C PRO A 44 6.54 -12.42 -3.59
N ARG A 45 6.29 -12.74 -2.32
CA ARG A 45 5.14 -13.56 -1.92
C ARG A 45 3.80 -12.87 -2.16
N PHE A 46 3.75 -11.53 -2.11
CA PHE A 46 2.55 -10.78 -2.43
C PHE A 46 2.07 -11.08 -3.85
N LYS A 47 2.97 -11.01 -4.84
CA LYS A 47 2.67 -11.39 -6.22
C LYS A 47 2.34 -12.88 -6.36
N GLN A 48 3.17 -13.74 -5.79
CA GLN A 48 3.01 -15.19 -5.89
C GLN A 48 1.68 -15.69 -5.33
N LEU A 49 1.21 -15.07 -4.25
CA LEU A 49 -0.04 -15.39 -3.59
C LEU A 49 -1.21 -14.51 -4.05
N GLY A 50 -1.00 -13.56 -4.96
CA GLY A 50 -2.03 -12.61 -5.37
C GLY A 50 -2.62 -11.82 -4.20
N VAL A 51 -1.79 -11.46 -3.21
CA VAL A 51 -2.19 -10.67 -2.05
C VAL A 51 -2.03 -9.19 -2.34
N ILE A 52 -3.06 -8.41 -2.09
CA ILE A 52 -3.03 -6.96 -2.26
C ILE A 52 -2.39 -6.31 -1.02
N ALA A 53 -1.44 -5.43 -1.26
CA ALA A 53 -0.83 -4.58 -0.24
C ALA A 53 -1.69 -3.31 -0.07
N SER A 54 -2.53 -3.26 0.97
CA SER A 54 -3.38 -2.10 1.29
C SER A 54 -2.62 -1.16 2.21
N MET A 55 -2.11 -0.05 1.65
CA MET A 55 -1.14 0.80 2.35
C MET A 55 -1.69 2.19 2.66
N GLN A 56 -1.47 2.63 3.90
CA GLN A 56 -1.77 3.98 4.38
C GLN A 56 -0.53 4.87 4.21
N LEU A 57 -0.21 5.24 2.96
CA LEU A 57 1.04 5.94 2.66
C LEU A 57 1.06 7.42 3.10
N LEU A 58 -0.04 7.95 3.62
CA LEU A 58 -0.02 9.21 4.38
C LEU A 58 0.87 9.11 5.62
N TRP A 59 1.02 7.91 6.20
CA TRP A 59 1.85 7.65 7.38
C TRP A 59 3.33 7.45 7.05
N ALA A 60 3.69 7.36 5.78
CA ALA A 60 5.07 7.20 5.34
C ALA A 60 5.84 8.54 5.43
N THR A 61 6.03 9.05 6.64
CA THR A 61 6.59 10.36 6.95
C THR A 61 7.66 10.26 8.04
N ALA A 62 8.71 11.08 7.97
CA ALA A 62 9.70 11.21 9.04
C ALA A 62 9.13 12.12 10.13
N GLU A 63 8.63 11.53 11.19
CA GLU A 63 8.00 12.20 12.33
C GLU A 63 8.33 11.45 13.63
N SER A 64 7.87 11.98 14.76
CA SER A 64 8.16 11.41 16.08
C SER A 64 7.82 9.93 16.19
N TYR A 65 6.69 9.50 15.62
CA TYR A 65 6.31 8.10 15.64
C TYR A 65 7.33 7.20 14.92
N THR A 66 7.76 7.56 13.71
CA THR A 66 8.69 6.74 12.91
C THR A 66 10.14 6.85 13.35
N GLU A 67 10.58 8.03 13.83
CA GLU A 67 11.97 8.32 14.14
C GLU A 67 12.31 8.13 15.63
N GLU A 68 11.38 8.46 16.53
CA GLU A 68 11.65 8.45 17.97
C GLU A 68 11.03 7.24 18.67
N LEU A 69 9.81 6.80 18.26
CA LEU A 69 9.13 5.70 18.90
C LEU A 69 9.44 4.33 18.25
N VAL A 70 9.57 4.26 16.93
CA VAL A 70 9.78 2.97 16.23
C VAL A 70 11.24 2.68 15.98
N LYS A 71 12.00 3.63 15.44
CA LYS A 71 13.39 3.45 15.01
C LYS A 71 14.32 2.88 16.09
N PRO A 72 14.26 3.29 17.37
CA PRO A 72 15.16 2.73 18.41
C PRO A 72 14.97 1.23 18.68
N TYR A 73 13.83 0.65 18.29
CA TYR A 73 13.47 -0.73 18.60
C TYR A 73 13.56 -1.67 17.40
N ILE A 74 14.04 -1.19 16.25
CA ILE A 74 14.17 -1.99 15.02
C ILE A 74 15.61 -1.93 14.48
N SER A 75 16.00 -2.95 13.72
CA SER A 75 17.31 -2.96 13.08
C SER A 75 17.42 -1.90 11.99
N ALA A 76 18.65 -1.48 11.67
CA ALA A 76 18.90 -0.55 10.57
C ALA A 76 18.36 -1.08 9.22
N MET A 77 18.43 -2.39 9.00
CA MET A 77 17.84 -3.02 7.82
C MET A 77 16.31 -2.90 7.82
N THR A 78 15.66 -3.18 8.93
CA THR A 78 14.19 -3.06 9.06
C THR A 78 13.75 -1.61 8.89
N TYR A 79 14.51 -0.66 9.46
CA TYR A 79 14.23 0.76 9.31
C TYR A 79 14.21 1.22 7.86
N GLN A 80 15.11 0.71 7.01
CA GLN A 80 15.17 1.06 5.58
C GLN A 80 13.89 0.68 4.81
N TYR A 81 13.12 -0.26 5.34
CA TYR A 81 11.91 -0.79 4.71
C TYR A 81 10.62 -0.40 5.47
N GLN A 82 10.63 0.75 6.18
CA GLN A 82 9.38 1.30 6.70
C GLN A 82 8.48 1.74 5.54
N TYR A 83 7.24 1.23 5.51
CA TYR A 83 6.28 1.44 4.41
C TYR A 83 6.93 1.19 3.03
N PRO A 84 7.34 -0.04 2.70
CA PRO A 84 8.19 -0.34 1.54
C PRO A 84 7.37 -0.40 0.24
N ALA A 85 6.70 0.71 -0.11
CA ALA A 85 5.78 0.76 -1.23
C ALA A 85 6.46 0.49 -2.57
N ARG A 86 7.62 1.12 -2.82
CA ARG A 86 8.37 0.92 -4.05
C ARG A 86 8.91 -0.50 -4.17
N SER A 87 9.45 -1.05 -3.09
CA SER A 87 10.00 -2.41 -3.08
C SER A 87 8.91 -3.45 -3.33
N LEU A 88 7.76 -3.33 -2.68
CA LEU A 88 6.60 -4.19 -2.94
C LEU A 88 6.11 -4.05 -4.39
N HIS A 89 5.97 -2.81 -4.90
CA HIS A 89 5.56 -2.55 -6.27
C HIS A 89 6.53 -3.18 -7.29
N LYS A 90 7.85 -2.99 -7.11
CA LYS A 90 8.87 -3.61 -7.95
C LYS A 90 8.87 -5.13 -7.90
N ALA A 91 8.53 -5.73 -6.77
CA ALA A 91 8.34 -7.18 -6.64
C ALA A 91 7.03 -7.66 -7.28
N GLY A 92 6.24 -6.77 -7.86
CA GLY A 92 5.00 -7.06 -8.59
C GLY A 92 3.77 -7.20 -7.69
N ALA A 93 3.83 -6.73 -6.44
CA ALA A 93 2.66 -6.64 -5.59
C ALA A 93 1.68 -5.59 -6.13
N THR A 94 0.38 -5.87 -6.04
CA THR A 94 -0.66 -4.86 -6.28
C THR A 94 -0.76 -3.97 -5.04
N ILE A 95 -0.43 -2.68 -5.18
CA ILE A 95 -0.61 -1.68 -4.12
C ILE A 95 -2.02 -1.11 -4.22
N ALA A 96 -2.78 -1.12 -3.14
CA ALA A 96 -4.03 -0.39 -2.99
C ALA A 96 -3.86 0.72 -1.96
N GLY A 97 -4.26 1.94 -2.31
CA GLY A 97 -4.26 3.09 -1.41
C GLY A 97 -5.44 3.03 -0.43
N ALA A 98 -5.19 3.35 0.82
CA ALA A 98 -6.19 3.41 1.87
C ALA A 98 -5.84 4.50 2.90
N SER A 99 -6.83 5.01 3.64
CA SER A 99 -6.64 6.06 4.64
C SER A 99 -6.69 5.56 6.08
N ASP A 100 -7.36 4.43 6.29
CA ASP A 100 -7.75 3.96 7.64
C ASP A 100 -8.60 5.00 8.39
N TRP A 101 -9.46 5.72 7.63
CA TRP A 101 -10.38 6.69 8.24
C TRP A 101 -11.25 6.00 9.32
N PRO A 102 -11.45 6.62 10.50
CA PRO A 102 -11.15 8.01 10.86
C PRO A 102 -9.76 8.24 11.48
N VAL A 103 -8.86 7.26 11.49
CA VAL A 103 -7.51 7.40 12.05
C VAL A 103 -6.71 8.49 11.32
N SER A 104 -6.84 8.57 9.99
CA SER A 104 -6.24 9.66 9.21
C SER A 104 -7.23 10.24 8.19
N SER A 105 -6.83 11.35 7.55
CA SER A 105 -7.65 12.02 6.55
C SER A 105 -8.01 11.08 5.39
N PRO A 106 -9.28 11.02 4.95
CA PRO A 106 -9.69 10.24 3.81
C PRO A 106 -9.27 10.85 2.45
N ASN A 107 -8.65 12.05 2.46
CA ASN A 107 -8.24 12.75 1.25
C ASN A 107 -7.11 11.99 0.52
N PRO A 108 -7.36 11.40 -0.67
CA PRO A 108 -6.36 10.60 -1.38
C PRO A 108 -5.20 11.45 -1.91
N TRP A 109 -5.42 12.74 -2.18
CA TRP A 109 -4.38 13.63 -2.70
C TRP A 109 -3.23 13.81 -1.73
N ASN A 110 -3.54 13.93 -0.44
CA ASN A 110 -2.52 14.03 0.61
C ASN A 110 -1.67 12.75 0.65
N ALA A 111 -2.29 11.59 0.56
CA ALA A 111 -1.58 10.31 0.56
C ALA A 111 -0.75 10.08 -0.71
N ILE A 112 -1.25 10.50 -1.88
CA ILE A 112 -0.51 10.45 -3.15
C ILE A 112 0.74 11.35 -3.09
N ALA A 113 0.59 12.58 -2.61
CA ALA A 113 1.71 13.49 -2.44
C ALA A 113 2.72 12.96 -1.41
N GLN A 114 2.23 12.44 -0.28
CA GLN A 114 3.07 11.88 0.78
C GLN A 114 3.84 10.65 0.31
N ALA A 115 3.20 9.73 -0.40
CA ALA A 115 3.85 8.54 -0.95
C ALA A 115 5.04 8.87 -1.87
N SER A 116 4.95 9.98 -2.60
CA SER A 116 6.00 10.43 -3.54
C SER A 116 7.11 11.19 -2.83
N THR A 117 6.80 12.02 -1.83
CA THR A 117 7.77 12.90 -1.17
C THR A 117 8.36 12.31 0.09
N ARG A 118 7.58 11.56 0.85
CA ARG A 118 7.89 10.97 2.15
C ARG A 118 8.45 11.99 3.17
N LYS A 119 8.13 13.28 2.94
CA LYS A 119 8.58 14.38 3.77
C LYS A 119 7.75 14.49 5.05
N GLY A 120 8.43 14.77 6.14
CA GLY A 120 7.83 15.06 7.44
C GLY A 120 8.62 16.12 8.18
N PRO A 121 8.22 16.48 9.40
CA PRO A 121 8.90 17.51 10.21
C PRO A 121 10.35 17.15 10.55
N LEU A 122 10.69 15.86 10.60
CA LEU A 122 12.03 15.37 10.90
C LEU A 122 12.86 14.97 9.66
N GLY A 123 12.40 15.32 8.46
CA GLY A 123 13.12 15.05 7.21
C GLY A 123 12.36 14.17 6.23
N VAL A 124 13.05 13.24 5.57
CA VAL A 124 12.46 12.32 4.58
C VAL A 124 12.61 10.88 5.06
N LEU A 125 11.49 10.18 5.22
CA LEU A 125 11.50 8.78 5.61
C LEU A 125 11.86 7.90 4.40
N ASN A 126 13.10 7.36 4.39
CA ASN A 126 13.53 6.36 3.38
C ASN A 126 13.15 6.73 1.94
N ALA A 127 13.76 7.78 1.38
CA ALA A 127 13.46 8.29 0.03
C ALA A 127 13.47 7.20 -1.07
N LYS A 128 14.23 6.11 -0.87
CA LYS A 128 14.29 4.97 -1.81
C LYS A 128 12.97 4.21 -1.93
N GLU A 129 12.09 4.33 -0.95
CA GLU A 129 10.77 3.71 -0.92
C GLU A 129 9.65 4.64 -1.43
N SER A 130 9.99 5.82 -1.96
CA SER A 130 9.04 6.68 -2.67
C SER A 130 8.47 5.95 -3.87
N ILE A 131 7.17 6.10 -4.08
CA ILE A 131 6.45 5.56 -5.23
C ILE A 131 5.88 6.73 -6.05
N ASP A 132 5.85 6.60 -7.37
CA ASP A 132 5.42 7.67 -8.25
C ASP A 132 3.91 7.93 -8.17
N ARG A 133 3.51 9.13 -8.61
CA ARG A 133 2.11 9.58 -8.54
C ARG A 133 1.19 8.71 -9.39
N GLU A 134 1.62 8.31 -10.57
CA GLU A 134 0.81 7.48 -11.48
C GLU A 134 0.47 6.13 -10.82
N SER A 135 1.46 5.45 -10.26
CA SER A 135 1.25 4.23 -9.49
C SER A 135 0.27 4.44 -8.33
N MET A 136 0.33 5.60 -7.67
CA MET A 136 -0.60 5.94 -6.59
C MET A 136 -2.01 6.27 -7.08
N PHE A 137 -2.17 6.83 -8.30
CA PHE A 137 -3.49 6.97 -8.91
C PHE A 137 -4.13 5.61 -9.17
N TYR A 138 -3.38 4.66 -9.72
CA TYR A 138 -3.86 3.27 -9.85
C TYR A 138 -4.18 2.64 -8.48
N ALA A 139 -3.37 2.94 -7.46
CA ALA A 139 -3.61 2.43 -6.12
C ALA A 139 -4.96 2.89 -5.53
N TYR A 140 -5.35 4.16 -5.75
CA TYR A 140 -6.61 4.72 -5.24
C TYR A 140 -7.82 4.52 -6.18
N THR A 141 -7.63 4.01 -7.37
CA THR A 141 -8.71 3.77 -8.35
C THR A 141 -8.86 2.29 -8.66
N LEU A 142 -8.18 1.79 -9.68
CA LEU A 142 -8.27 0.42 -10.16
C LEU A 142 -7.93 -0.63 -9.09
N ASN A 143 -6.85 -0.41 -8.36
CA ASN A 143 -6.38 -1.38 -7.38
C ASN A 143 -7.23 -1.36 -6.10
N ALA A 144 -7.74 -0.19 -5.69
CA ALA A 144 -8.71 -0.08 -4.61
C ALA A 144 -10.02 -0.80 -4.97
N ALA A 145 -10.51 -0.63 -6.20
CA ALA A 145 -11.68 -1.36 -6.70
C ALA A 145 -11.47 -2.89 -6.63
N LYS A 146 -10.28 -3.37 -7.03
CA LYS A 146 -9.91 -4.80 -6.91
C LYS A 146 -9.89 -5.26 -5.46
N ALA A 147 -9.33 -4.47 -4.56
CA ALA A 147 -9.29 -4.80 -3.13
C ALA A 147 -10.69 -4.93 -2.52
N LEU A 148 -11.62 -4.11 -2.99
CA LEU A 148 -13.03 -4.12 -2.60
C LEU A 148 -13.86 -5.15 -3.37
N ARG A 149 -13.31 -5.85 -4.38
CA ARG A 149 -14.00 -6.75 -5.32
C ARG A 149 -15.12 -6.06 -6.11
N LEU A 150 -14.94 -4.78 -6.39
CA LEU A 150 -15.86 -3.95 -7.15
C LEU A 150 -15.29 -3.60 -8.54
N ASP A 151 -14.17 -4.18 -8.93
CA ASP A 151 -13.45 -3.88 -10.17
C ASP A 151 -14.23 -4.21 -11.44
N GLN A 152 -15.29 -5.01 -11.36
CA GLN A 152 -16.23 -5.21 -12.44
C GLN A 152 -17.24 -4.05 -12.60
N GLN A 153 -17.44 -3.25 -11.54
CA GLN A 153 -18.44 -2.18 -11.49
C GLN A 153 -17.80 -0.78 -11.55
N ILE A 154 -16.65 -0.59 -10.90
CA ILE A 154 -15.94 0.68 -10.75
C ILE A 154 -14.43 0.53 -11.01
N GLY A 155 -13.69 1.62 -10.91
CA GLY A 155 -12.22 1.68 -11.03
C GLY A 155 -11.81 2.42 -12.30
N PRO A 156 -11.64 1.77 -13.45
CA PRO A 156 -11.33 2.47 -14.70
C PRO A 156 -12.59 3.06 -15.35
N LEU A 157 -12.42 4.13 -16.11
CA LEU A 157 -13.45 4.62 -17.03
C LEU A 157 -13.52 3.67 -18.23
N ALA A 158 -14.55 2.83 -18.26
CA ALA A 158 -14.76 1.85 -19.32
C ALA A 158 -16.26 1.62 -19.58
N PRO A 159 -16.67 1.26 -20.80
CA PRO A 159 -18.05 0.93 -21.11
C PRO A 159 -18.62 -0.13 -20.17
N GLY A 160 -19.84 0.08 -19.70
CA GLY A 160 -20.52 -0.82 -18.76
C GLY A 160 -20.18 -0.63 -17.29
N LYS A 161 -19.24 0.26 -16.94
CA LYS A 161 -18.93 0.60 -15.53
C LYS A 161 -19.62 1.88 -15.09
N GLN A 162 -19.75 2.05 -13.78
CA GLN A 162 -20.31 3.26 -13.21
C GLN A 162 -19.36 4.43 -13.44
N ALA A 163 -19.92 5.59 -13.83
CA ALA A 163 -19.16 6.80 -14.15
C ALA A 163 -18.78 7.59 -12.89
N HIS A 164 -18.05 6.93 -11.97
CA HIS A 164 -17.45 7.60 -10.81
C HIS A 164 -16.21 8.36 -11.30
N LEU A 165 -16.36 9.63 -11.61
CA LEU A 165 -15.30 10.47 -12.15
C LEU A 165 -15.30 11.85 -11.51
N ILE A 166 -14.15 12.49 -11.55
CA ILE A 166 -13.94 13.89 -11.19
C ILE A 166 -13.25 14.59 -12.35
N VAL A 167 -13.49 15.90 -12.48
CA VAL A 167 -12.76 16.76 -13.40
C VAL A 167 -11.78 17.59 -12.58
N LEU A 168 -10.53 17.64 -13.00
CA LEU A 168 -9.46 18.36 -12.31
C LEU A 168 -9.18 19.67 -13.06
N ASP A 169 -8.79 20.71 -12.33
CA ASP A 169 -8.44 22.04 -12.87
C ASP A 169 -7.05 22.07 -13.54
N ARG A 170 -6.24 21.04 -13.31
CA ARG A 170 -4.89 20.92 -13.86
C ARG A 170 -4.44 19.48 -14.02
N ASP A 171 -3.41 19.30 -14.85
CA ASP A 171 -2.76 18.00 -15.05
C ASP A 171 -1.88 17.66 -13.84
N VAL A 172 -2.38 16.76 -12.97
CA VAL A 172 -1.72 16.35 -11.73
C VAL A 172 -0.43 15.54 -11.93
N PHE A 173 -0.16 15.09 -13.17
CA PHE A 173 1.08 14.38 -13.50
C PHE A 173 2.21 15.33 -13.89
N LYS A 174 1.89 16.60 -14.19
CA LYS A 174 2.86 17.63 -14.60
C LYS A 174 3.21 18.66 -13.51
N VAL A 175 2.65 18.51 -12.31
CA VAL A 175 2.91 19.45 -11.19
C VAL A 175 3.92 18.87 -10.22
#